data_1a0230945996076bcd091f609eab222d
#
_entry.id   1a0230945996076bcd091f609eab222d
#
_cell.length_a   1.000
_cell.length_b   1.000
_cell.length_c   1.000
_cell.angle_alpha   90.00
_cell.angle_beta   90.00
_cell.angle_gamma   90.00
#
_symmetry.space_group_name_H-M   'P 1'
#
loop_
_entity.id
_entity.type
_entity.pdbx_description
1 polymer ?
#
loop_
_entity_poly.entity_id
_entity_poly.type
_entity_poly.pdbx_seq_one_letter_code
_entity_poly.pdbx_strand_id
1 'polypeptide(L)'
;DYYASRGLGDVYKRQTYMAKPGEVERKWYVVDATDVPLGRLSTVVASVLRGKNKPTFTPHLDTGDFVIVINADKVKLTGKKATDKIYYRHSNYPGGLKSITAGELRAKNSRRLIETSVKGMLPKNTLGRKQFTKLNVYGGAEHPHAAQQPEVLDITNLI
;
A
#
# COMPACT_ATOMS: atom_id res chain seq x y z
N ASP A 1 -44.61 -6.59 -31.08
CA ASP A 1 -43.87 -5.83 -30.01
C ASP A 1 -43.23 -6.70 -28.93
N TYR A 2 -43.40 -8.04 -28.97
CA TYR A 2 -42.80 -8.95 -27.92
C TYR A 2 -41.32 -9.24 -28.11
N TYR A 3 -40.75 -8.96 -29.29
CA TYR A 3 -39.35 -9.27 -29.62
C TYR A 3 -38.37 -8.13 -29.42
N ALA A 4 -38.82 -6.90 -29.26
CA ALA A 4 -37.95 -5.73 -29.13
C ALA A 4 -37.32 -5.56 -27.76
N SER A 5 -37.91 -6.11 -26.68
CA SER A 5 -37.41 -5.95 -25.32
C SER A 5 -36.36 -6.97 -24.87
N ARG A 6 -36.18 -8.10 -25.58
CA ARG A 6 -35.23 -9.14 -25.24
C ARG A 6 -33.75 -8.82 -25.51
N GLY A 7 -33.51 -8.00 -26.55
CA GLY A 7 -32.14 -7.69 -26.98
C GLY A 7 -31.40 -6.67 -26.09
N LEU A 8 -32.12 -5.67 -25.59
CA LEU A 8 -31.53 -4.58 -24.81
C LEU A 8 -31.20 -4.97 -23.37
N GLY A 9 -32.03 -5.85 -22.75
CA GLY A 9 -31.80 -6.30 -21.39
C GLY A 9 -30.57 -7.20 -21.21
N ASP A 10 -30.21 -7.99 -22.23
CA ASP A 10 -29.05 -8.88 -22.20
C ASP A 10 -27.72 -8.15 -22.45
N VAL A 11 -27.73 -7.07 -23.23
CA VAL A 11 -26.53 -6.25 -23.48
C VAL A 11 -26.09 -5.54 -22.21
N TYR A 12 -27.02 -4.99 -21.41
CA TYR A 12 -26.71 -4.32 -20.14
C TYR A 12 -26.23 -5.29 -19.06
N LYS A 13 -26.71 -6.54 -19.06
CA LYS A 13 -26.30 -7.56 -18.08
C LYS A 13 -24.89 -8.13 -18.31
N ARG A 14 -24.29 -7.92 -19.49
CA ARG A 14 -22.95 -8.40 -19.86
C ARG A 14 -21.85 -7.36 -19.72
N GLN A 15 -22.18 -6.16 -19.26
CA GLN A 15 -21.16 -5.12 -19.04
C GLN A 15 -20.34 -5.42 -17.79
N THR A 16 -19.01 -5.33 -17.90
CA THR A 16 -18.10 -5.39 -16.77
C THR A 16 -18.30 -4.17 -15.88
N TYR A 17 -18.38 -4.38 -14.58
CA TYR A 17 -18.47 -3.30 -13.61
C TYR A 17 -17.26 -2.36 -13.74
N MET A 18 -17.52 -1.05 -13.81
CA MET A 18 -16.51 0.00 -13.74
C MET A 18 -16.85 0.96 -12.60
N ALA A 19 -15.94 1.10 -11.64
CA ALA A 19 -16.13 2.02 -10.53
C ALA A 19 -16.19 3.48 -11.02
N LYS A 20 -17.07 4.28 -10.40
CA LYS A 20 -17.12 5.72 -10.63
C LYS A 20 -16.45 6.47 -9.50
N PRO A 21 -15.78 7.63 -9.75
CA PRO A 21 -15.01 8.34 -8.73
C PRO A 21 -15.81 8.74 -7.48
N GLY A 22 -17.11 9.02 -7.62
CA GLY A 22 -17.98 9.42 -6.52
C GLY A 22 -18.58 8.28 -5.71
N GLU A 23 -18.49 7.03 -6.19
CA GLU A 23 -19.10 5.86 -5.56
C GLU A 23 -18.08 5.04 -4.74
N VAL A 24 -16.81 5.45 -4.71
CA VAL A 24 -15.74 4.71 -4.04
C VAL A 24 -15.74 5.02 -2.55
N GLU A 25 -16.22 4.08 -1.74
CA GLU A 25 -16.06 4.10 -0.29
C GLU A 25 -14.62 3.74 0.10
N ARG A 26 -14.02 4.56 0.98
CA ARG A 26 -12.66 4.36 1.47
C ARG A 26 -12.66 4.16 2.97
N LYS A 27 -12.07 3.07 3.41
CA LYS A 27 -11.88 2.74 4.83
C LYS A 27 -10.48 3.09 5.29
N TRP A 28 -10.32 3.13 6.60
CA TRP A 28 -9.03 3.29 7.26
C TRP A 28 -8.66 2.00 7.96
N TYR A 29 -7.45 1.51 7.74
CA TYR A 29 -6.92 0.32 8.37
C TYR A 29 -5.66 0.62 9.17
N VAL A 30 -5.56 0.03 10.36
CA VAL A 30 -4.32 -0.01 11.16
C VAL A 30 -3.69 -1.39 11.03
N VAL A 31 -2.40 -1.40 10.81
CA VAL A 31 -1.58 -2.58 10.63
C VAL A 31 -0.41 -2.52 11.60
N ASP A 32 -0.22 -3.55 12.43
CA ASP A 32 0.95 -3.68 13.28
C ASP A 32 2.10 -4.36 12.51
N ALA A 33 3.26 -3.71 12.49
CA ALA A 33 4.47 -4.21 11.84
C ALA A 33 5.36 -5.08 12.76
N THR A 34 4.97 -5.30 14.03
CA THR A 34 5.77 -6.03 15.02
C THR A 34 6.05 -7.45 14.53
N ASP A 35 7.33 -7.80 14.45
CA ASP A 35 7.85 -9.12 14.03
C ASP A 35 7.43 -9.61 12.63
N VAL A 36 6.74 -8.78 11.87
CA VAL A 36 6.32 -9.10 10.50
C VAL A 36 7.47 -8.86 9.53
N PRO A 37 7.76 -9.80 8.60
CA PRO A 37 8.78 -9.61 7.57
C PRO A 37 8.45 -8.43 6.64
N LEU A 38 9.40 -7.50 6.46
CA LEU A 38 9.22 -6.28 5.66
C LEU A 38 8.57 -6.52 4.29
N GLY A 39 9.00 -7.56 3.56
CA GLY A 39 8.48 -7.83 2.22
C GLY A 39 7.01 -8.24 2.24
N ARG A 40 6.62 -9.12 3.15
CA ARG A 40 5.24 -9.59 3.30
C ARG A 40 4.31 -8.46 3.75
N LEU A 41 4.71 -7.70 4.77
CA LEU A 41 4.01 -6.48 5.19
C LEU A 41 3.76 -5.55 3.99
N SER A 42 4.81 -5.25 3.23
CA SER A 42 4.71 -4.33 2.09
C SER A 42 3.79 -4.83 0.98
N THR A 43 3.72 -6.16 0.75
CA THR A 43 2.83 -6.75 -0.26
C THR A 43 1.36 -6.58 0.12
N VAL A 44 1.00 -6.88 1.38
CA VAL A 44 -0.38 -6.72 1.87
C VAL A 44 -0.79 -5.25 1.85
N VAL A 45 0.05 -4.37 2.39
CA VAL A 45 -0.18 -2.92 2.40
C VAL A 45 -0.37 -2.37 0.98
N ALA A 46 0.49 -2.76 0.03
CA ALA A 46 0.37 -2.33 -1.36
C ALA A 46 -0.92 -2.83 -2.04
N SER A 47 -1.37 -4.05 -1.71
CA SER A 47 -2.64 -4.60 -2.21
C SER A 47 -3.85 -3.82 -1.70
N VAL A 48 -3.87 -3.44 -0.42
CA VAL A 48 -4.94 -2.63 0.19
C VAL A 48 -4.94 -1.20 -0.37
N LEU A 49 -3.78 -0.55 -0.46
CA LEU A 49 -3.63 0.80 -1.03
C LEU A 49 -4.10 0.86 -2.49
N ARG A 50 -3.92 -0.21 -3.24
CA ARG A 50 -4.35 -0.35 -4.63
C ARG A 50 -5.82 -0.73 -4.75
N GLY A 51 -6.41 -1.31 -3.71
CA GLY A 51 -7.80 -1.78 -3.68
C GLY A 51 -8.01 -3.15 -4.31
N LYS A 52 -6.95 -3.97 -4.45
CA LYS A 52 -7.05 -5.32 -5.02
C LYS A 52 -7.90 -6.30 -4.19
N ASN A 53 -8.08 -6.01 -2.92
CA ASN A 53 -8.93 -6.76 -1.99
C ASN A 53 -10.42 -6.51 -2.20
N LYS A 54 -10.79 -5.49 -2.99
CA LYS A 54 -12.20 -5.15 -3.26
C LYS A 54 -12.69 -5.78 -4.57
N PRO A 55 -13.93 -6.29 -4.61
CA PRO A 55 -14.53 -6.78 -5.86
C PRO A 55 -14.74 -5.64 -6.88
N THR A 56 -14.84 -4.41 -6.42
CA THR A 56 -14.99 -3.19 -7.23
C THR A 56 -13.68 -2.67 -7.82
N PHE A 57 -12.58 -3.44 -7.72
CA PHE A 57 -11.27 -3.01 -8.20
C PHE A 57 -11.30 -2.65 -9.69
N THR A 58 -10.85 -1.43 -10.01
CA THR A 58 -10.73 -0.94 -11.38
C THR A 58 -9.30 -0.41 -11.61
N PRO A 59 -8.53 -0.92 -12.61
CA PRO A 59 -7.12 -0.60 -12.76
C PRO A 59 -6.77 0.87 -12.99
N HIS A 60 -7.66 1.63 -13.63
CA HIS A 60 -7.43 3.04 -13.97
C HIS A 60 -7.92 4.02 -12.89
N LEU A 61 -8.66 3.52 -11.88
CA LEU A 61 -9.21 4.33 -10.80
C LEU A 61 -8.59 3.95 -9.46
N ASP A 62 -8.47 4.92 -8.56
CA ASP A 62 -8.04 4.68 -7.19
C ASP A 62 -9.22 4.21 -6.32
N THR A 63 -9.37 2.89 -6.17
CA THR A 63 -10.38 2.24 -5.34
C THR A 63 -9.85 1.80 -3.97
N GLY A 64 -8.56 2.04 -3.70
CA GLY A 64 -7.89 1.57 -2.48
C GLY A 64 -8.23 2.39 -1.23
N ASP A 65 -7.89 1.81 -0.09
CA ASP A 65 -8.15 2.33 1.25
C ASP A 65 -6.94 3.04 1.83
N PHE A 66 -7.13 3.72 2.96
CA PHE A 66 -6.07 4.32 3.75
C PHE A 66 -5.45 3.26 4.67
N VAL A 67 -4.12 3.28 4.80
CA VAL A 67 -3.39 2.35 5.66
C VAL A 67 -2.47 3.12 6.60
N ILE A 68 -2.59 2.79 7.89
CA ILE A 68 -1.72 3.26 8.95
C ILE A 68 -0.88 2.09 9.40
N VAL A 69 0.45 2.20 9.31
CA VAL A 69 1.38 1.19 9.83
C VAL A 69 1.96 1.70 11.13
N ILE A 70 1.83 0.94 12.19
CA ILE A 70 2.40 1.23 13.51
C ILE A 70 3.57 0.28 13.82
N ASN A 71 4.37 0.61 14.85
CA ASN A 71 5.54 -0.17 15.28
C ASN A 71 6.56 -0.43 14.15
N ALA A 72 6.77 0.54 13.25
CA ALA A 72 7.69 0.38 12.13
C ALA A 72 9.13 0.03 12.54
N ASP A 73 9.55 0.40 13.75
CA ASP A 73 10.88 0.11 14.30
C ASP A 73 11.09 -1.38 14.56
N LYS A 74 10.00 -2.13 14.80
CA LYS A 74 10.01 -3.56 15.15
C LYS A 74 9.85 -4.48 13.94
N VAL A 75 9.82 -3.93 12.70
CA VAL A 75 9.72 -4.72 11.48
C VAL A 75 10.89 -5.69 11.34
N LYS A 76 10.61 -6.93 10.92
CA LYS A 76 11.64 -7.98 10.80
C LYS A 76 12.33 -7.94 9.44
N LEU A 77 13.66 -7.95 9.45
CA LEU A 77 14.49 -8.18 8.27
C LEU A 77 14.99 -9.62 8.31
N THR A 78 14.60 -10.44 7.34
CA THR A 78 14.94 -11.87 7.30
C THR A 78 16.30 -12.13 6.66
N GLY A 79 17.02 -13.14 7.13
CA GLY A 79 18.34 -13.52 6.63
C GLY A 79 19.37 -12.39 6.78
N LYS A 80 20.29 -12.28 5.83
CA LYS A 80 21.36 -11.27 5.83
C LYS A 80 20.93 -9.90 5.30
N LYS A 81 19.59 -9.62 5.14
CA LYS A 81 19.11 -8.36 4.55
C LYS A 81 19.45 -7.12 5.36
N ALA A 82 19.70 -7.26 6.66
CA ALA A 82 20.08 -6.13 7.49
C ALA A 82 21.42 -5.51 7.04
N THR A 83 22.37 -6.36 6.62
CA THR A 83 23.73 -5.96 6.17
C THR A 83 23.85 -5.83 4.67
N ASP A 84 23.29 -6.79 3.93
CA ASP A 84 23.55 -6.94 2.50
C ASP A 84 22.60 -6.11 1.61
N LYS A 85 21.40 -5.76 2.12
CA LYS A 85 20.46 -4.94 1.36
C LYS A 85 20.84 -3.47 1.47
N ILE A 86 21.30 -2.89 0.35
CA ILE A 86 21.75 -1.50 0.28
C ILE A 86 20.70 -0.66 -0.48
N TYR A 87 20.40 0.51 0.05
CA TYR A 87 19.59 1.54 -0.59
C TYR A 87 20.51 2.65 -1.11
N TYR A 88 20.39 2.95 -2.38
CA TYR A 88 21.17 3.99 -3.04
C TYR A 88 20.37 5.27 -3.24
N ARG A 89 21.04 6.40 -3.11
CA ARG A 89 20.52 7.73 -3.43
C ARG A 89 21.61 8.54 -4.12
N HIS A 90 21.29 9.24 -5.19
CA HIS A 90 22.19 10.11 -5.91
C HIS A 90 21.79 11.58 -5.76
N SER A 91 22.77 12.49 -5.58
CA SER A 91 22.51 13.92 -5.40
C SER A 91 22.50 14.71 -6.71
N ASN A 92 22.70 14.04 -7.84
CA ASN A 92 22.87 14.58 -9.20
C ASN A 92 24.18 15.35 -9.45
N TYR A 93 25.14 15.32 -8.51
CA TYR A 93 26.50 15.85 -8.70
C TYR A 93 27.48 14.71 -8.95
N PRO A 94 28.61 14.95 -9.68
CA PRO A 94 29.67 13.96 -9.81
C PRO A 94 30.10 13.42 -8.44
N GLY A 95 30.24 12.08 -8.29
CA GLY A 95 30.57 11.44 -7.02
C GLY A 95 29.46 11.47 -5.97
N GLY A 96 28.25 11.93 -6.30
CA GLY A 96 27.13 12.11 -5.37
C GLY A 96 26.34 10.85 -5.01
N LEU A 97 26.85 9.64 -5.25
CA LEU A 97 26.20 8.39 -4.84
C LEU A 97 26.36 8.20 -3.32
N LYS A 98 25.22 8.04 -2.65
CA LYS A 98 25.14 7.70 -1.22
C LYS A 98 24.49 6.35 -1.06
N SER A 99 25.03 5.52 -0.18
CA SER A 99 24.53 4.18 0.15
C SER A 99 24.23 4.10 1.64
N ILE A 100 23.23 3.29 2.00
CA ILE A 100 22.88 2.99 3.39
C ILE A 100 22.34 1.55 3.44
N THR A 101 22.74 0.78 4.44
CA THR A 101 22.23 -0.58 4.63
C THR A 101 20.79 -0.57 5.17
N ALA A 102 20.05 -1.66 4.97
CA ALA A 102 18.67 -1.75 5.46
C ALA A 102 18.61 -1.69 6.99
N GLY A 103 19.62 -2.26 7.69
CA GLY A 103 19.71 -2.21 9.14
C GLY A 103 19.92 -0.79 9.66
N GLU A 104 20.87 -0.06 9.09
CA GLU A 104 21.13 1.35 9.42
C GLU A 104 19.91 2.23 9.08
N LEU A 105 19.25 1.99 7.95
CA LEU A 105 18.04 2.73 7.56
C LEU A 105 16.91 2.50 8.56
N ARG A 106 16.73 1.25 9.04
CA ARG A 106 15.74 0.94 10.08
C ARG A 106 16.04 1.70 11.37
N ALA A 107 17.30 1.70 11.83
CA ALA A 107 17.71 2.38 13.06
C ALA A 107 17.57 3.91 12.94
N LYS A 108 17.89 4.49 11.78
CA LYS A 108 17.83 5.93 11.54
C LYS A 108 16.43 6.44 11.22
N ASN A 109 15.68 5.71 10.40
CA ASN A 109 14.35 6.10 9.95
C ASN A 109 13.58 4.88 9.43
N SER A 110 12.95 4.15 10.34
CA SER A 110 12.14 2.95 10.07
C SER A 110 10.94 3.25 9.16
N ARG A 111 10.33 4.43 9.31
CA ARG A 111 9.26 4.92 8.45
C ARG A 111 9.67 4.87 6.98
N ARG A 112 10.84 5.45 6.65
CA ARG A 112 11.34 5.50 5.28
C ARG A 112 11.65 4.10 4.71
N LEU A 113 12.07 3.16 5.54
CA LEU A 113 12.31 1.77 5.14
C LEU A 113 11.02 1.14 4.58
N ILE A 114 9.91 1.25 5.31
CA ILE A 114 8.60 0.71 4.90
C ILE A 114 8.06 1.49 3.69
N GLU A 115 8.08 2.82 3.73
CA GLU A 115 7.63 3.67 2.62
C GLU A 115 8.34 3.32 1.30
N THR A 116 9.67 3.14 1.35
CA THR A 116 10.46 2.80 0.14
C THR A 116 10.09 1.40 -0.38
N SER A 117 9.87 0.43 0.52
CA SER A 117 9.46 -0.92 0.17
C SER A 117 8.07 -0.93 -0.49
N VAL A 118 7.08 -0.29 0.12
CA VAL A 118 5.71 -0.19 -0.43
C VAL A 118 5.68 0.59 -1.75
N LYS A 119 6.40 1.72 -1.83
CA LYS A 119 6.50 2.52 -3.07
C LYS A 119 7.06 1.72 -4.24
N GLY A 120 8.01 0.81 -3.97
CA GLY A 120 8.55 -0.09 -4.98
C GLY A 120 7.54 -1.11 -5.52
N MET A 121 6.49 -1.43 -4.76
CA MET A 121 5.43 -2.38 -5.12
C MET A 121 4.20 -1.71 -5.75
N LEU A 122 4.09 -0.39 -5.65
CA LEU A 122 3.03 0.39 -6.30
C LEU A 122 3.38 0.73 -7.75
N PRO A 123 2.39 0.99 -8.61
CA PRO A 123 2.61 1.44 -9.99
C PRO A 123 3.45 2.72 -10.05
N LYS A 124 4.36 2.81 -11.03
CA LYS A 124 5.25 3.98 -11.22
C LYS A 124 4.60 5.06 -12.11
N ASN A 125 3.33 5.37 -11.88
CA ASN A 125 2.55 6.35 -12.62
C ASN A 125 1.91 7.40 -11.69
N THR A 126 1.11 8.32 -12.24
CA THR A 126 0.38 9.34 -11.49
C THR A 126 -0.61 8.72 -10.50
N LEU A 127 -1.26 7.62 -10.88
CA LEU A 127 -2.19 6.89 -10.02
C LEU A 127 -1.46 6.26 -8.82
N GLY A 128 -0.30 5.61 -9.04
CA GLY A 128 0.50 5.04 -7.96
C GLY A 128 1.02 6.09 -6.97
N ARG A 129 1.34 7.30 -7.44
CA ARG A 129 1.66 8.42 -6.54
C ARG A 129 0.48 8.83 -5.67
N LYS A 130 -0.74 8.89 -6.22
CA LYS A 130 -1.97 9.15 -5.45
C LYS A 130 -2.27 8.03 -4.44
N GLN A 131 -2.08 6.77 -4.83
CA GLN A 131 -2.23 5.63 -3.91
C GLN A 131 -1.24 5.69 -2.76
N PHE A 132 0.00 6.07 -3.02
CA PHE A 132 1.05 6.19 -2.00
C PHE A 132 0.77 7.27 -0.95
N THR A 133 0.06 8.35 -1.27
CA THR A 133 -0.31 9.40 -0.29
C THR A 133 -1.27 8.91 0.79
N LYS A 134 -1.93 7.77 0.59
CA LYS A 134 -2.84 7.14 1.56
C LYS A 134 -2.10 6.27 2.59
N LEU A 135 -0.78 6.13 2.48
CA LEU A 135 0.04 5.40 3.43
C LEU A 135 0.58 6.34 4.50
N ASN A 136 0.30 6.01 5.76
CA ASN A 136 0.86 6.68 6.93
C ASN A 136 1.65 5.66 7.74
N VAL A 137 2.91 5.98 8.07
CA VAL A 137 3.81 5.06 8.80
C VAL A 137 4.33 5.73 10.06
N TYR A 138 4.24 5.04 11.19
CA TYR A 138 4.69 5.49 12.50
C TYR A 138 5.66 4.49 13.12
N GLY A 139 6.74 4.99 13.72
CA GLY A 139 7.75 4.16 14.40
C GLY A 139 7.21 3.49 15.65
N GLY A 140 6.44 4.23 16.47
CA GLY A 140 5.81 3.76 17.70
C GLY A 140 4.42 3.16 17.49
N ALA A 141 3.76 2.86 18.61
CA ALA A 141 2.40 2.30 18.63
C ALA A 141 1.29 3.36 18.46
N GLU A 142 1.61 4.64 18.71
CA GLU A 142 0.62 5.73 18.68
C GLU A 142 0.51 6.34 17.29
N HIS A 143 -0.72 6.73 16.93
CA HIS A 143 -1.03 7.44 15.69
C HIS A 143 -2.07 8.54 15.91
N PRO A 144 -2.03 9.69 15.19
CA PRO A 144 -2.94 10.82 15.37
C PRO A 144 -4.31 10.64 14.69
N HIS A 145 -4.59 9.47 14.10
CA HIS A 145 -5.77 9.22 13.28
C HIS A 145 -6.93 8.56 14.02
N ALA A 146 -7.08 8.81 15.32
CA ALA A 146 -8.19 8.23 16.11
C ALA A 146 -9.58 8.71 15.63
N ALA A 147 -9.67 9.96 15.15
CA ALA A 147 -10.91 10.54 14.64
C ALA A 147 -11.47 9.80 13.39
N GLN A 148 -10.64 9.13 12.63
CA GLN A 148 -11.03 8.35 11.44
C GLN A 148 -11.55 6.95 11.79
N GLN A 149 -11.53 6.54 13.06
CA GLN A 149 -11.97 5.23 13.55
C GLN A 149 -11.42 4.07 12.71
N PRO A 150 -10.08 3.93 12.61
CA PRO A 150 -9.49 2.93 11.74
C PRO A 150 -9.76 1.51 12.26
N GLU A 151 -10.09 0.60 11.34
CA GLU A 151 -10.27 -0.84 11.62
C GLU A 151 -8.89 -1.53 11.72
N VAL A 152 -8.72 -2.45 12.66
CA VAL A 152 -7.48 -3.25 12.76
C VAL A 152 -7.48 -4.31 11.67
N LEU A 153 -6.43 -4.31 10.83
CA LEU A 153 -6.23 -5.33 9.80
C LEU A 153 -5.18 -6.33 10.30
N ASP A 154 -5.63 -7.56 10.57
CA ASP A 154 -4.72 -8.66 10.90
C ASP A 154 -4.03 -9.17 9.63
N ILE A 155 -2.71 -9.01 9.60
CA ILE A 155 -1.88 -9.47 8.47
C ILE A 155 -1.55 -10.95 8.59
N THR A 156 -1.56 -11.54 9.78
CA THR A 156 -1.08 -12.91 10.02
C THR A 156 -1.84 -13.92 9.17
N ASN A 157 -3.13 -13.67 8.95
CA ASN A 157 -4.00 -14.51 8.12
C ASN A 157 -3.89 -14.22 6.60
N LEU A 158 -3.20 -13.15 6.19
CA LEU A 158 -3.04 -12.72 4.79
C LEU A 158 -1.62 -13.01 4.24
N ILE A 159 -0.73 -13.50 5.07
CA ILE A 159 0.65 -13.88 4.80
C ILE A 159 0.79 -15.40 4.73
#